data_183af7cd67103410e4f4b0a70b30fcb6
#
_entry.id   183af7cd67103410e4f4b0a70b30fcb6
#
_cell.length_a   1.000
_cell.length_b   1.000
_cell.length_c   1.000
_cell.angle_alpha   90.00
_cell.angle_beta   90.00
_cell.angle_gamma   90.00
#
_symmetry.space_group_name_H-M   'P 1'
#
loop_
_entity.id
_entity.type
_entity.pdbx_description
1 polymer ?
#
loop_
_entity_poly.entity_id
_entity_poly.type
_entity_poly.pdbx_seq_one_letter_code
_entity_poly.pdbx_strand_id
1 'polypeptide(L)'
;MKTYLAVDIGASSGRHILGWLEDEKLKLKEIYRFKNGAEDQNGHLCWDIDRLESEVINGIAACETAPESVAVDTWAVDYVLLGKNGERICPAVAYRDSRTETVPDELEKTVPFAWLYGRTGIQMQKFNTVYQLAAQKKEMPDVFEKAEKLLMIPDYLAYRLSGVAVNEYTNASTTAMVSAEHKTWDKEIIARVGLPEKIFGELHKPGEALGGLTERVKEKVGFDLTVRLAA
;
A
#
# COMPACT_ATOMS: atom_id res chain seq x y z
N MET A 1 22.29 -21.87 -1.25
CA MET A 1 20.84 -22.13 -1.48
C MET A 1 20.19 -20.77 -1.66
N LYS A 2 19.32 -20.60 -2.67
CA LYS A 2 18.60 -19.33 -2.86
C LYS A 2 17.43 -19.24 -1.92
N THR A 3 17.33 -18.15 -1.17
CA THR A 3 16.22 -17.86 -0.26
C THR A 3 15.50 -16.58 -0.70
N TYR A 4 14.23 -16.49 -0.40
CA TYR A 4 13.37 -15.36 -0.72
C TYR A 4 12.64 -14.94 0.56
N LEU A 5 12.50 -13.65 0.79
CA LEU A 5 11.84 -13.11 1.98
C LEU A 5 10.45 -12.57 1.62
N ALA A 6 9.43 -13.11 2.27
CA ALA A 6 8.08 -12.57 2.25
C ALA A 6 7.80 -11.85 3.57
N VAL A 7 7.31 -10.62 3.48
CA VAL A 7 6.81 -9.83 4.61
C VAL A 7 5.30 -9.76 4.49
N ASP A 8 4.58 -10.43 5.39
CA ASP A 8 3.12 -10.53 5.41
C ASP A 8 2.59 -9.75 6.63
N ILE A 9 1.93 -8.62 6.38
CA ILE A 9 1.44 -7.70 7.40
C ILE A 9 -0.09 -7.65 7.36
N GLY A 10 -0.72 -8.28 8.35
CA GLY A 10 -2.16 -8.14 8.57
C GLY A 10 -2.50 -6.99 9.51
N ALA A 11 -3.80 -6.75 9.70
CA ALA A 11 -4.30 -5.67 10.56
C ALA A 11 -3.93 -5.82 12.05
N SER A 12 -3.53 -7.02 12.51
CA SER A 12 -3.24 -7.29 13.92
C SER A 12 -1.79 -7.75 14.18
N SER A 13 -1.08 -8.19 13.17
CA SER A 13 0.31 -8.65 13.28
C SER A 13 0.98 -8.70 11.92
N GLY A 14 2.32 -8.60 11.92
CA GLY A 14 3.14 -8.87 10.74
C GLY A 14 4.17 -9.96 11.02
N ARG A 15 4.65 -10.61 9.96
CA ARG A 15 5.67 -11.65 10.03
C ARG A 15 6.58 -11.62 8.81
N HIS A 16 7.80 -12.08 9.00
CA HIS A 16 8.78 -12.28 7.95
C HIS A 16 9.05 -13.76 7.79
N ILE A 17 8.91 -14.26 6.58
CA ILE A 17 9.01 -15.68 6.25
C ILE A 17 10.07 -15.85 5.16
N LEU A 18 11.13 -16.60 5.48
CA LEU A 18 12.06 -17.09 4.48
C LEU A 18 11.49 -18.32 3.78
N GLY A 19 11.52 -18.30 2.45
CA GLY A 19 11.13 -19.42 1.61
C GLY A 19 12.30 -19.88 0.74
N TRP A 20 12.43 -21.22 0.54
CA TRP A 20 13.40 -21.82 -0.38
C TRP A 20 12.87 -23.14 -0.93
N LEU A 21 13.50 -23.62 -2.00
CA LEU A 21 13.24 -24.96 -2.52
C LEU A 21 14.32 -25.94 -2.03
N GLU A 22 13.88 -27.06 -1.50
CA GLU A 22 14.70 -28.19 -1.08
C GLU A 22 13.99 -29.47 -1.56
N ASP A 23 14.68 -30.29 -2.37
CA ASP A 23 14.12 -31.50 -2.98
C ASP A 23 12.75 -31.24 -3.67
N GLU A 24 12.69 -30.18 -4.47
CA GLU A 24 11.48 -29.73 -5.21
C GLU A 24 10.30 -29.34 -4.30
N LYS A 25 10.50 -29.23 -2.99
CA LYS A 25 9.49 -28.84 -2.02
C LYS A 25 9.76 -27.44 -1.49
N LEU A 26 8.72 -26.63 -1.42
CA LEU A 26 8.79 -25.33 -0.76
C LEU A 26 8.96 -25.51 0.74
N LYS A 27 10.03 -24.95 1.29
CA LYS A 27 10.28 -24.83 2.73
C LYS A 27 10.06 -23.40 3.16
N LEU A 28 9.49 -23.23 4.35
CA LEU A 28 9.20 -21.93 4.94
C LEU A 28 9.72 -21.89 6.38
N LYS A 29 10.31 -20.76 6.77
CA LYS A 29 10.76 -20.49 8.14
C LYS A 29 10.34 -19.06 8.52
N GLU A 30 9.48 -18.92 9.53
CA GLU A 30 9.24 -17.63 10.16
C GLU A 30 10.49 -17.20 10.92
N ILE A 31 10.98 -15.98 10.65
CA ILE A 31 12.21 -15.46 11.25
C ILE A 31 11.97 -14.24 12.13
N TYR A 32 10.85 -13.55 11.94
CA TYR A 32 10.49 -12.36 12.69
C TYR A 32 8.97 -12.20 12.75
N ARG A 33 8.47 -11.69 13.87
CA ARG A 33 7.04 -11.40 14.08
C ARG A 33 6.86 -10.16 14.95
N PHE A 34 5.85 -9.35 14.64
CA PHE A 34 5.49 -8.18 15.42
C PHE A 34 3.97 -8.00 15.51
N LYS A 35 3.51 -7.22 16.48
CA LYS A 35 2.11 -6.83 16.61
C LYS A 35 1.82 -5.63 15.70
N ASN A 36 0.61 -5.57 15.16
CA ASN A 36 0.11 -4.43 14.42
C ASN A 36 -1.25 -3.98 14.98
N GLY A 37 -1.67 -2.78 14.68
CA GLY A 37 -2.96 -2.21 15.08
C GLY A 37 -3.04 -0.75 14.70
N ALA A 38 -4.26 -0.28 14.43
CA ALA A 38 -4.54 1.13 14.29
C ALA A 38 -4.81 1.75 15.66
N GLU A 39 -4.39 2.98 15.87
CA GLU A 39 -4.51 3.73 17.11
C GLU A 39 -5.23 5.06 16.85
N ASP A 40 -5.92 5.59 17.85
CA ASP A 40 -6.56 6.91 17.75
C ASP A 40 -5.49 8.01 17.64
N GLN A 41 -5.62 8.82 16.59
CA GLN A 41 -4.83 10.03 16.39
C GLN A 41 -5.79 11.18 16.05
N ASN A 42 -6.06 12.02 17.02
CA ASN A 42 -6.95 13.19 16.88
C ASN A 42 -8.38 12.84 16.43
N GLY A 43 -8.93 11.72 16.90
CA GLY A 43 -10.28 11.28 16.60
C GLY A 43 -10.42 10.40 15.35
N HIS A 44 -9.31 10.03 14.72
CA HIS A 44 -9.27 9.06 13.62
C HIS A 44 -8.44 7.85 14.00
N LEU A 45 -8.86 6.67 13.56
CA LEU A 45 -8.04 5.47 13.63
C LEU A 45 -6.94 5.53 12.55
N CYS A 46 -5.68 5.56 12.96
CA CYS A 46 -4.54 5.70 12.06
C CYS A 46 -3.53 4.55 12.24
N TRP A 47 -2.85 4.19 11.16
CA TRP A 47 -1.72 3.28 11.21
C TRP A 47 -0.44 4.03 11.60
N ASP A 48 0.36 3.44 12.48
CA ASP A 48 1.73 3.90 12.75
C ASP A 48 2.68 3.39 11.65
N ILE A 49 2.72 4.14 10.55
CA ILE A 49 3.51 3.78 9.36
C ILE A 49 5.01 3.81 9.62
N ASP A 50 5.50 4.68 10.52
CA ASP A 50 6.92 4.75 10.85
C ASP A 50 7.37 3.53 11.65
N ARG A 51 6.51 3.04 12.53
CA ARG A 51 6.72 1.77 13.22
C ARG A 51 6.69 0.61 12.25
N LEU A 52 5.71 0.56 11.33
CA LEU A 52 5.65 -0.50 10.31
C LEU A 52 6.90 -0.55 9.45
N GLU A 53 7.40 0.60 8.97
CA GLU A 53 8.68 0.68 8.23
C GLU A 53 9.83 0.12 9.08
N SER A 54 9.89 0.49 10.35
CA SER A 54 10.93 0.01 11.27
C SER A 54 10.87 -1.50 11.46
N GLU A 55 9.66 -2.06 11.64
CA GLU A 55 9.45 -3.51 11.79
C GLU A 55 9.81 -4.28 10.52
N VAL A 56 9.50 -3.74 9.34
CA VAL A 56 9.92 -4.34 8.06
C VAL A 56 11.45 -4.41 7.98
N ILE A 57 12.15 -3.32 8.31
CA ILE A 57 13.61 -3.28 8.28
C ILE A 57 14.22 -4.22 9.34
N ASN A 58 13.68 -4.25 10.55
CA ASN A 58 14.14 -5.15 11.62
C ASN A 58 14.02 -6.62 11.22
N GLY A 59 12.91 -6.99 10.58
CA GLY A 59 12.74 -8.36 10.10
C GLY A 59 13.65 -8.72 8.93
N ILE A 60 14.01 -7.77 8.05
CA ILE A 60 15.04 -7.98 7.02
C ILE A 60 16.39 -8.18 7.70
N ALA A 61 16.74 -7.37 8.69
CA ALA A 61 18.00 -7.47 9.44
C ALA A 61 18.13 -8.77 10.25
N ALA A 62 17.02 -9.45 10.56
CA ALA A 62 17.02 -10.76 11.23
C ALA A 62 17.42 -11.92 10.30
N CYS A 63 17.62 -11.69 9.00
CA CYS A 63 18.14 -12.70 8.09
C CYS A 63 19.63 -12.95 8.38
N GLU A 64 20.03 -14.20 8.63
CA GLU A 64 21.42 -14.59 8.83
C GLU A 64 22.28 -14.41 7.56
N THR A 65 21.65 -14.50 6.40
CA THR A 65 22.26 -14.30 5.07
C THR A 65 21.30 -13.54 4.18
N ALA A 66 21.84 -12.74 3.26
CA ALA A 66 21.03 -11.97 2.32
C ALA A 66 20.13 -12.87 1.48
N PRO A 67 18.79 -12.70 1.51
CA PRO A 67 17.90 -13.35 0.55
C PRO A 67 18.06 -12.73 -0.85
N GLU A 68 17.67 -13.47 -1.89
CA GLU A 68 17.68 -12.98 -3.28
C GLU A 68 16.75 -11.77 -3.47
N SER A 69 15.62 -11.78 -2.78
CA SER A 69 14.66 -10.68 -2.83
C SER A 69 13.75 -10.62 -1.62
N VAL A 70 13.12 -9.45 -1.43
CA VAL A 70 12.01 -9.21 -0.50
C VAL A 70 10.80 -8.68 -1.24
N ALA A 71 9.62 -9.12 -0.83
CA ALA A 71 8.34 -8.52 -1.19
C ALA A 71 7.51 -8.28 0.07
N VAL A 72 6.78 -7.17 0.08
CA VAL A 72 5.92 -6.77 1.22
C VAL A 72 4.48 -6.83 0.78
N ASP A 73 3.69 -7.66 1.44
CA ASP A 73 2.25 -7.72 1.33
C ASP A 73 1.60 -7.18 2.60
N THR A 74 0.48 -6.47 2.45
CA THR A 74 -0.30 -5.93 3.56
C THR A 74 -1.80 -6.09 3.30
N TRP A 75 -2.63 -5.55 4.21
CA TRP A 75 -4.05 -5.36 3.93
C TRP A 75 -4.24 -4.35 2.78
N ALA A 76 -5.37 -4.44 2.11
CA ALA A 76 -5.71 -3.60 0.97
C ALA A 76 -6.38 -2.27 1.38
N VAL A 77 -6.75 -1.46 0.41
CA VAL A 77 -7.57 -0.24 0.40
C VAL A 77 -6.97 0.99 1.08
N ASP A 78 -6.02 0.84 2.00
CA ASP A 78 -5.38 1.97 2.68
C ASP A 78 -4.17 2.49 1.90
N TYR A 79 -3.90 3.78 2.08
CA TYR A 79 -2.92 4.51 1.29
C TYR A 79 -2.21 5.59 2.12
N VAL A 80 -1.14 6.12 1.55
CA VAL A 80 -0.49 7.35 1.97
C VAL A 80 -0.48 8.35 0.83
N LEU A 81 -0.48 9.64 1.16
CA LEU A 81 -0.23 10.74 0.22
C LEU A 81 1.16 11.30 0.46
N LEU A 82 1.93 11.43 -0.62
CA LEU A 82 3.28 11.96 -0.60
C LEU A 82 3.31 13.36 -1.19
N GLY A 83 4.11 14.23 -0.58
CA GLY A 83 4.45 15.55 -1.08
C GLY A 83 5.61 15.52 -2.07
N LYS A 84 6.07 16.72 -2.45
CA LYS A 84 7.08 16.93 -3.49
C LYS A 84 8.42 16.25 -3.23
N ASN A 85 8.81 16.10 -1.97
CA ASN A 85 10.09 15.49 -1.59
C ASN A 85 9.94 14.01 -1.19
N GLY A 86 8.78 13.39 -1.45
CA GLY A 86 8.49 12.01 -1.08
C GLY A 86 8.13 11.79 0.40
N GLU A 87 7.91 12.87 1.17
CA GLU A 87 7.45 12.85 2.54
C GLU A 87 5.95 12.55 2.61
N ARG A 88 5.50 11.85 3.66
CA ARG A 88 4.06 11.74 3.96
C ARG A 88 3.53 13.09 4.44
N ILE A 89 2.42 13.53 3.87
CA ILE A 89 1.84 14.86 4.13
C ILE A 89 0.60 14.83 5.02
N CYS A 90 0.14 13.65 5.41
CA CYS A 90 -0.96 13.44 6.33
C CYS A 90 -0.86 12.06 7.00
N PRO A 91 -1.58 11.80 8.11
CA PRO A 91 -1.69 10.48 8.71
C PRO A 91 -2.27 9.44 7.73
N ALA A 92 -1.87 8.18 7.88
CA ALA A 92 -2.46 7.05 7.16
C ALA A 92 -3.69 6.56 7.96
N VAL A 93 -4.86 7.04 7.59
CA VAL A 93 -6.12 6.68 8.27
C VAL A 93 -6.52 5.26 7.88
N ALA A 94 -6.85 4.44 8.86
CA ALA A 94 -7.19 3.04 8.67
C ALA A 94 -8.59 2.86 8.07
N TYR A 95 -8.77 1.80 7.28
CA TYR A 95 -10.04 1.45 6.64
C TYR A 95 -11.20 1.20 7.63
N ARG A 96 -10.90 0.99 8.91
CA ARG A 96 -11.89 0.81 9.98
C ARG A 96 -12.31 2.13 10.64
N ASP A 97 -11.75 3.26 10.21
CA ASP A 97 -12.17 4.57 10.66
C ASP A 97 -13.62 4.87 10.24
N SER A 98 -14.35 5.55 11.08
CA SER A 98 -15.78 5.85 10.84
C SER A 98 -16.03 6.96 9.81
N ARG A 99 -14.97 7.66 9.34
CA ARG A 99 -15.09 8.79 8.40
C ARG A 99 -15.81 8.46 7.10
N THR A 100 -15.87 7.17 6.71
CA THR A 100 -16.47 6.71 5.46
C THR A 100 -17.91 6.23 5.60
N GLU A 101 -18.50 6.23 6.81
CA GLU A 101 -19.82 5.63 7.07
C GLU A 101 -20.95 6.16 6.18
N THR A 102 -20.97 7.47 5.88
CA THR A 102 -22.01 8.11 5.07
C THR A 102 -21.57 8.40 3.62
N VAL A 103 -20.29 8.26 3.31
CA VAL A 103 -19.70 8.68 2.04
C VAL A 103 -20.26 7.94 0.82
N PRO A 104 -20.55 6.62 0.85
CA PRO A 104 -21.20 5.95 -0.29
C PRO A 104 -22.52 6.61 -0.68
N ASP A 105 -23.38 6.92 0.30
CA ASP A 105 -24.68 7.56 0.05
C ASP A 105 -24.52 9.01 -0.46
N GLU A 106 -23.53 9.74 0.05
CA GLU A 106 -23.19 11.09 -0.42
C GLU A 106 -22.70 11.09 -1.88
N LEU A 107 -21.88 10.10 -2.25
CA LEU A 107 -21.34 9.97 -3.60
C LEU A 107 -22.33 9.39 -4.62
N GLU A 108 -23.40 8.74 -4.19
CA GLU A 108 -24.35 8.06 -5.11
C GLU A 108 -24.87 8.97 -6.22
N LYS A 109 -24.97 10.28 -5.98
CA LYS A 109 -25.42 11.27 -6.99
C LYS A 109 -24.39 11.54 -8.09
N THR A 110 -23.10 11.46 -7.79
CA THR A 110 -22.01 11.80 -8.70
C THR A 110 -21.26 10.57 -9.20
N VAL A 111 -21.19 9.53 -8.36
CA VAL A 111 -20.54 8.23 -8.62
C VAL A 111 -21.52 7.11 -8.22
N PRO A 112 -22.59 6.87 -8.98
CA PRO A 112 -23.55 5.82 -8.67
C PRO A 112 -22.88 4.45 -8.57
N PHE A 113 -23.22 3.65 -7.55
CA PHE A 113 -22.57 2.36 -7.35
C PHE A 113 -22.69 1.43 -8.57
N ALA A 114 -23.87 1.35 -9.20
CA ALA A 114 -24.03 0.51 -10.39
C ALA A 114 -23.10 0.91 -11.54
N TRP A 115 -22.87 2.20 -11.71
CA TRP A 115 -21.92 2.72 -12.71
C TRP A 115 -20.47 2.41 -12.31
N LEU A 116 -20.10 2.61 -11.03
CA LEU A 116 -18.78 2.31 -10.49
C LEU A 116 -18.44 0.82 -10.63
N TYR A 117 -19.38 -0.05 -10.23
CA TYR A 117 -19.24 -1.51 -10.35
C TYR A 117 -19.06 -1.95 -11.81
N GLY A 118 -19.85 -1.41 -12.72
CA GLY A 118 -19.74 -1.72 -14.15
C GLY A 118 -18.36 -1.41 -14.76
N ARG A 119 -17.63 -0.44 -14.18
CA ARG A 119 -16.29 -0.05 -14.64
C ARG A 119 -15.16 -0.80 -13.95
N THR A 120 -15.33 -1.11 -12.68
CA THR A 120 -14.25 -1.65 -11.83
C THR A 120 -14.42 -3.13 -11.47
N GLY A 121 -15.66 -3.63 -11.47
CA GLY A 121 -15.98 -4.97 -10.98
C GLY A 121 -15.83 -5.15 -9.46
N ILE A 122 -15.59 -4.06 -8.72
CA ILE A 122 -15.31 -4.12 -7.29
C ILE A 122 -16.59 -3.98 -6.48
N GLN A 123 -16.80 -4.92 -5.56
CA GLN A 123 -17.92 -4.92 -4.61
C GLN A 123 -17.88 -3.63 -3.76
N MET A 124 -19.05 -3.04 -3.53
CA MET A 124 -19.16 -1.90 -2.62
C MET A 124 -18.84 -2.32 -1.18
N GLN A 125 -17.85 -1.65 -0.64
CA GLN A 125 -17.54 -1.65 0.78
C GLN A 125 -17.30 -0.20 1.21
N LYS A 126 -17.85 0.22 2.34
CA LYS A 126 -17.70 1.62 2.83
C LYS A 126 -16.24 2.05 2.92
N PHE A 127 -15.33 1.10 3.12
CA PHE A 127 -13.90 1.32 3.24
C PHE A 127 -13.12 1.26 1.92
N ASN A 128 -13.74 1.06 0.73
CA ASN A 128 -12.99 1.17 -0.51
C ASN A 128 -12.30 2.53 -0.61
N THR A 129 -11.12 2.56 -1.19
CA THR A 129 -10.26 3.76 -1.24
C THR A 129 -10.96 4.96 -1.87
N VAL A 130 -11.82 4.74 -2.86
CA VAL A 130 -12.63 5.81 -3.50
C VAL A 130 -13.43 6.60 -2.47
N TYR A 131 -14.03 5.93 -1.47
CA TYR A 131 -14.80 6.58 -0.41
C TYR A 131 -13.88 7.21 0.64
N GLN A 132 -12.75 6.58 0.95
CA GLN A 132 -11.74 7.15 1.84
C GLN A 132 -11.17 8.46 1.30
N LEU A 133 -10.82 8.50 0.01
CA LEU A 133 -10.32 9.70 -0.65
C LEU A 133 -11.37 10.83 -0.70
N ALA A 134 -12.64 10.46 -0.94
CA ALA A 134 -13.74 11.43 -0.90
C ALA A 134 -13.93 12.02 0.50
N ALA A 135 -13.90 11.20 1.55
CA ALA A 135 -13.94 11.66 2.93
C ALA A 135 -12.75 12.60 3.23
N GLN A 136 -11.54 12.18 2.92
CA GLN A 136 -10.34 12.97 3.16
C GLN A 136 -10.37 14.31 2.40
N LYS A 137 -10.86 14.33 1.16
CA LYS A 137 -11.00 15.56 0.40
C LYS A 137 -11.97 16.55 1.07
N LYS A 138 -13.05 16.05 1.66
CA LYS A 138 -14.04 16.86 2.36
C LYS A 138 -13.46 17.43 3.67
N GLU A 139 -12.69 16.63 4.40
CA GLU A 139 -12.13 17.01 5.71
C GLU A 139 -10.84 17.84 5.55
N MET A 140 -10.00 17.52 4.57
CA MET A 140 -8.65 18.09 4.42
C MET A 140 -8.37 18.45 2.94
N PRO A 141 -9.12 19.38 2.31
CA PRO A 141 -8.98 19.71 0.89
C PRO A 141 -7.57 20.16 0.52
N ASP A 142 -6.90 20.93 1.39
CA ASP A 142 -5.55 21.46 1.17
C ASP A 142 -4.46 20.39 1.04
N VAL A 143 -4.72 19.18 1.53
CA VAL A 143 -3.77 18.05 1.39
C VAL A 143 -3.62 17.68 -0.08
N PHE A 144 -4.71 17.71 -0.85
CA PHE A 144 -4.68 17.36 -2.29
C PHE A 144 -3.99 18.40 -3.16
N GLU A 145 -3.89 19.63 -2.73
CA GLU A 145 -3.10 20.68 -3.43
C GLU A 145 -1.60 20.36 -3.34
N LYS A 146 -1.15 19.82 -2.20
CA LYS A 146 0.23 19.48 -1.90
C LYS A 146 0.63 18.05 -2.32
N ALA A 147 -0.36 17.18 -2.52
CA ALA A 147 -0.13 15.79 -2.89
C ALA A 147 0.45 15.68 -4.32
N GLU A 148 1.54 14.94 -4.43
CA GLU A 148 2.20 14.62 -5.69
C GLU A 148 2.06 13.15 -6.06
N LYS A 149 1.85 12.26 -5.06
CA LYS A 149 1.69 10.83 -5.30
C LYS A 149 0.83 10.17 -4.23
N LEU A 150 -0.01 9.22 -4.66
CA LEU A 150 -0.69 8.26 -3.81
C LEU A 150 0.05 6.93 -3.92
N LEU A 151 0.35 6.30 -2.77
CA LEU A 151 0.84 4.93 -2.73
C LEU A 151 -0.03 4.09 -1.80
N MET A 152 -0.36 2.86 -2.22
CA MET A 152 -0.96 1.90 -1.32
C MET A 152 0.05 1.50 -0.23
N ILE A 153 -0.41 1.00 0.91
CA ILE A 153 0.49 0.73 2.05
C ILE A 153 1.66 -0.20 1.70
N PRO A 154 1.48 -1.36 1.01
CA PRO A 154 2.61 -2.22 0.66
C PRO A 154 3.56 -1.53 -0.33
N ASP A 155 3.03 -0.76 -1.27
CA ASP A 155 3.81 0.00 -2.25
C ASP A 155 4.63 1.12 -1.58
N TYR A 156 4.05 1.77 -0.56
CA TYR A 156 4.79 2.73 0.24
C TYR A 156 5.94 2.07 1.00
N LEU A 157 5.73 0.92 1.63
CA LEU A 157 6.80 0.19 2.32
C LEU A 157 7.88 -0.27 1.33
N ALA A 158 7.50 -0.76 0.15
CA ALA A 158 8.44 -1.09 -0.93
C ALA A 158 9.22 0.15 -1.42
N TYR A 159 8.56 1.30 -1.55
CA TYR A 159 9.21 2.60 -1.84
C TYR A 159 10.24 2.96 -0.76
N ARG A 160 9.92 2.81 0.52
CA ARG A 160 10.84 3.11 1.63
C ARG A 160 12.09 2.21 1.63
N LEU A 161 11.94 0.99 1.10
CA LEU A 161 13.07 0.06 0.92
C LEU A 161 13.92 0.38 -0.32
N SER A 162 13.28 0.67 -1.47
CA SER A 162 13.94 0.74 -2.78
C SER A 162 14.19 2.17 -3.29
N GLY A 163 13.46 3.16 -2.79
CA GLY A 163 13.42 4.51 -3.35
C GLY A 163 12.55 4.67 -4.60
N VAL A 164 11.91 3.58 -5.09
CA VAL A 164 11.07 3.59 -6.30
C VAL A 164 9.58 3.64 -5.91
N ALA A 165 8.93 4.76 -6.23
CA ALA A 165 7.54 5.04 -5.84
C ALA A 165 6.57 4.69 -6.98
N VAL A 166 5.97 3.51 -6.95
CA VAL A 166 5.00 2.99 -7.91
C VAL A 166 3.87 2.27 -7.18
N ASN A 167 2.73 2.04 -7.83
CA ASN A 167 1.65 1.21 -7.30
C ASN A 167 1.56 -0.12 -8.04
N GLU A 168 1.35 -1.19 -7.28
CA GLU A 168 1.07 -2.51 -7.82
C GLU A 168 -0.41 -2.61 -8.24
N TYR A 169 -0.64 -3.22 -9.39
CA TYR A 169 -1.96 -3.28 -10.05
C TYR A 169 -3.03 -4.01 -9.23
N THR A 170 -2.72 -5.18 -8.65
CA THR A 170 -3.74 -6.01 -7.99
C THR A 170 -4.22 -5.35 -6.70
N ASN A 171 -3.31 -4.75 -5.92
CA ASN A 171 -3.68 -3.96 -4.76
C ASN A 171 -4.41 -2.67 -5.18
N ALA A 172 -3.93 -1.95 -6.19
CA ALA A 172 -4.62 -0.77 -6.70
C ALA A 172 -6.05 -1.07 -7.16
N SER A 173 -6.35 -2.28 -7.67
CA SER A 173 -7.70 -2.66 -8.07
C SER A 173 -8.71 -2.58 -6.91
N THR A 174 -8.26 -2.82 -5.67
CA THR A 174 -9.12 -2.77 -4.47
C THR A 174 -9.63 -1.37 -4.14
N THR A 175 -9.05 -0.34 -4.76
CA THR A 175 -9.45 1.06 -4.58
C THR A 175 -10.84 1.37 -5.12
N ALA A 176 -11.40 0.51 -5.99
CA ALA A 176 -12.56 0.78 -6.84
C ALA A 176 -12.36 1.99 -7.77
N MET A 177 -11.11 2.23 -8.20
CA MET A 177 -10.74 3.33 -9.10
C MET A 177 -9.91 2.87 -10.32
N VAL A 178 -9.68 1.56 -10.45
CA VAL A 178 -8.99 0.96 -11.60
C VAL A 178 -10.01 0.37 -12.56
N SER A 179 -9.89 0.71 -13.85
CA SER A 179 -10.72 0.13 -14.91
C SER A 179 -10.44 -1.36 -15.07
N ALA A 180 -11.46 -2.21 -14.95
CA ALA A 180 -11.33 -3.65 -15.16
C ALA A 180 -10.97 -3.99 -16.63
N GLU A 181 -11.44 -3.18 -17.59
CA GLU A 181 -11.20 -3.35 -19.01
C GLU A 181 -9.76 -2.92 -19.39
N HIS A 182 -9.38 -1.69 -18.99
CA HIS A 182 -8.11 -1.10 -19.43
C HIS A 182 -6.94 -1.38 -18.48
N LYS A 183 -7.20 -1.89 -17.27
CA LYS A 183 -6.19 -2.21 -16.22
C LYS A 183 -5.31 -1.02 -15.86
N THR A 184 -5.89 0.18 -15.89
CA THR A 184 -5.27 1.46 -15.51
C THR A 184 -6.22 2.22 -14.61
N TRP A 185 -5.71 3.28 -13.97
CA TRP A 185 -6.56 4.22 -13.24
C TRP A 185 -7.68 4.76 -14.15
N ASP A 186 -8.91 4.75 -13.64
CA ASP A 186 -10.07 5.27 -14.37
C ASP A 186 -10.20 6.78 -14.16
N LYS A 187 -9.80 7.53 -15.18
CA LYS A 187 -9.78 9.00 -15.15
C LYS A 187 -11.16 9.61 -14.92
N GLU A 188 -12.23 8.96 -15.38
CA GLU A 188 -13.58 9.45 -15.19
C GLU A 188 -14.02 9.31 -13.73
N ILE A 189 -13.67 8.19 -13.07
CA ILE A 189 -13.91 8.02 -11.64
C ILE A 189 -13.14 9.10 -10.86
N ILE A 190 -11.85 9.27 -11.14
CA ILE A 190 -11.00 10.28 -10.51
C ILE A 190 -11.62 11.69 -10.65
N ALA A 191 -12.05 12.04 -11.86
CA ALA A 191 -12.66 13.33 -12.14
C ALA A 191 -14.00 13.52 -11.41
N ARG A 192 -14.87 12.51 -11.37
CA ARG A 192 -16.17 12.59 -10.69
C ARG A 192 -16.05 12.71 -9.17
N VAL A 193 -15.06 12.05 -8.56
CA VAL A 193 -14.72 12.26 -7.14
C VAL A 193 -14.04 13.62 -6.93
N GLY A 194 -13.50 14.20 -8.02
CA GLY A 194 -12.83 15.51 -8.04
C GLY A 194 -11.44 15.46 -7.45
N LEU A 195 -10.71 14.38 -7.66
CA LEU A 195 -9.33 14.20 -7.21
C LEU A 195 -8.33 14.69 -8.27
N PRO A 196 -7.13 15.15 -7.88
CA PRO A 196 -6.10 15.53 -8.84
C PRO A 196 -5.53 14.28 -9.53
N GLU A 197 -5.62 14.21 -10.86
CA GLU A 197 -5.11 13.08 -11.66
C GLU A 197 -3.61 12.82 -11.42
N LYS A 198 -2.83 13.88 -11.16
CA LYS A 198 -1.37 13.80 -10.99
C LYS A 198 -0.89 12.85 -9.89
N ILE A 199 -1.72 12.58 -8.87
CA ILE A 199 -1.31 11.69 -7.77
C ILE A 199 -1.37 10.20 -8.13
N PHE A 200 -2.07 9.85 -9.20
CA PHE A 200 -2.25 8.49 -9.68
C PHE A 200 -1.19 8.17 -10.75
N GLY A 201 -0.08 7.55 -10.31
CA GLY A 201 1.02 7.15 -11.19
C GLY A 201 0.69 5.92 -12.04
N GLU A 202 1.66 5.46 -12.81
CA GLU A 202 1.55 4.22 -13.58
C GLU A 202 1.41 3.00 -12.64
N LEU A 203 0.61 2.01 -13.09
CA LEU A 203 0.41 0.74 -12.39
C LEU A 203 1.41 -0.30 -12.90
N HIS A 204 2.04 -1.00 -11.98
CA HIS A 204 3.02 -2.04 -12.22
C HIS A 204 2.47 -3.43 -11.90
N LYS A 205 3.06 -4.47 -12.49
CA LYS A 205 2.61 -5.85 -12.26
C LYS A 205 3.26 -6.45 -11.01
N PRO A 206 2.58 -7.39 -10.34
CA PRO A 206 3.18 -8.14 -9.24
C PRO A 206 4.43 -8.90 -9.73
N GLY A 207 5.42 -9.01 -8.85
CA GLY A 207 6.70 -9.65 -9.15
C GLY A 207 7.72 -8.76 -9.85
N GLU A 208 7.36 -7.56 -10.32
CA GLU A 208 8.34 -6.63 -10.91
C GLU A 208 9.39 -6.22 -9.88
N ALA A 209 10.64 -6.12 -10.32
CA ALA A 209 11.77 -5.71 -9.50
C ALA A 209 11.86 -4.17 -9.46
N LEU A 210 11.95 -3.62 -8.27
CA LEU A 210 12.15 -2.18 -8.04
C LEU A 210 13.63 -1.79 -7.92
N GLY A 211 14.53 -2.77 -7.87
CA GLY A 211 15.96 -2.56 -7.66
C GLY A 211 16.44 -3.01 -6.28
N GLY A 212 17.63 -2.55 -5.88
CA GLY A 212 18.22 -2.84 -4.58
C GLY A 212 17.64 -2.00 -3.45
N LEU A 213 18.11 -2.24 -2.24
CA LEU A 213 17.80 -1.42 -1.08
C LEU A 213 18.43 -0.02 -1.20
N THR A 214 17.78 0.99 -0.61
CA THR A 214 18.40 2.30 -0.42
C THR A 214 19.62 2.20 0.50
N GLU A 215 20.60 3.10 0.36
CA GLU A 215 21.80 3.10 1.21
C GLU A 215 21.44 3.13 2.70
N ARG A 216 20.47 3.94 3.08
CA ARG A 216 19.94 4.01 4.45
C ARG A 216 19.49 2.65 5.00
N VAL A 217 18.85 1.82 4.15
CA VAL A 217 18.36 0.49 4.55
C VAL A 217 19.52 -0.51 4.55
N LYS A 218 20.41 -0.48 3.54
CA LYS A 218 21.61 -1.33 3.50
C LYS A 218 22.49 -1.17 4.74
N GLU A 219 22.71 0.06 5.19
CA GLU A 219 23.47 0.34 6.41
C GLU A 219 22.85 -0.31 7.65
N LYS A 220 21.50 -0.37 7.72
CA LYS A 220 20.78 -0.97 8.85
C LYS A 220 20.78 -2.50 8.83
N VAL A 221 20.64 -3.10 7.63
CA VAL A 221 20.51 -4.55 7.50
C VAL A 221 21.85 -5.27 7.25
N GLY A 222 22.88 -4.54 6.77
CA GLY A 222 24.22 -5.08 6.56
C GLY A 222 24.46 -5.76 5.20
N PHE A 223 23.47 -5.77 4.29
CA PHE A 223 23.57 -6.38 2.96
C PHE A 223 22.62 -5.69 1.96
N ASP A 224 22.71 -6.06 0.69
CA ASP A 224 21.76 -5.67 -0.35
C ASP A 224 20.91 -6.86 -0.81
N LEU A 225 19.71 -6.59 -1.32
CA LEU A 225 18.80 -7.55 -1.93
C LEU A 225 17.86 -6.84 -2.92
N THR A 226 17.19 -7.61 -3.78
CA THR A 226 16.21 -7.03 -4.71
C THR A 226 14.86 -6.84 -4.03
N VAL A 227 14.31 -5.62 -4.07
CA VAL A 227 12.92 -5.33 -3.68
C VAL A 227 11.99 -5.65 -4.85
N ARG A 228 10.91 -6.39 -4.60
CA ARG A 228 9.89 -6.73 -5.60
C ARG A 228 8.51 -6.32 -5.11
N LEU A 229 7.62 -6.04 -6.07
CA LEU A 229 6.19 -5.83 -5.78
C LEU A 229 5.54 -7.17 -5.41
N ALA A 230 4.77 -7.20 -4.32
CA ALA A 230 3.87 -8.30 -3.98
C ALA A 230 2.55 -8.18 -4.79
N ALA A 231 1.77 -9.27 -4.84
CA ALA A 231 0.43 -9.28 -5.42
C ALA A 231 -0.61 -8.92 -4.35
#